data_273755ad9dcbafade8f00a858b828b99
#
_entry.id   273755ad9dcbafade8f00a858b828b99
#
_cell.length_a   1.000
_cell.length_b   1.000
_cell.length_c   1.000
_cell.angle_alpha   90.00
_cell.angle_beta   90.00
_cell.angle_gamma   90.00
#
_symmetry.space_group_name_H-M   'P 1'
#
loop_
_entity.id
_entity.type
_entity.pdbx_description
1 polymer ?
#
loop_
_entity_poly.entity_id
_entity_poly.type
_entity_poly.pdbx_seq_one_letter_code
_entity_poly.pdbx_strand_id
1 'polypeptide(L)'
;MAMDKNKVAEKTVNEAINRMATDGKGILPKVTLDAWGSWFDGLAGSHLENQFYIYLRDTIFEKFVSKANYRNRLAKYKKGFVANGAGVTQAFVDKIDALPFNTSNVEKQELKTYIADVYEASYTMNSQRKYPVTLGRLQWRGYVQTPEKVIDLIDMIKSMIYTSNEMDENGLMWTMMQNYMLNGKAYVVPVDMSNGIEDFVESYMEMALILDDIPVRDYNEYGVMNNTPIDRQVLFLPTKIMAKFTTMLANT
;
A
#
# COMPACT_ATOMS: atom_id res chain seq x y z
N MET A 1 -9.24 -27.46 -9.10
CA MET A 1 -9.03 -27.85 -10.52
C MET A 1 -8.19 -26.77 -11.18
N ALA A 2 -6.91 -27.01 -11.49
CA ALA A 2 -6.08 -26.02 -12.16
C ALA A 2 -6.65 -25.81 -13.57
N MET A 3 -7.04 -24.57 -13.85
CA MET A 3 -7.54 -24.22 -15.19
C MET A 3 -6.37 -24.34 -16.19
N ASP A 4 -6.59 -25.05 -17.29
CA ASP A 4 -5.61 -25.21 -18.36
C ASP A 4 -5.20 -23.80 -18.86
N LYS A 5 -3.92 -23.46 -18.73
CA LYS A 5 -3.40 -22.14 -19.10
C LYS A 5 -3.72 -21.77 -20.54
N ASN A 6 -3.65 -22.74 -21.46
CA ASN A 6 -3.92 -22.50 -22.87
C ASN A 6 -5.38 -22.14 -23.13
N LYS A 7 -6.32 -22.76 -22.42
CA LYS A 7 -7.75 -22.40 -22.49
C LYS A 7 -8.01 -21.01 -21.91
N VAL A 8 -7.23 -20.58 -20.92
CA VAL A 8 -7.33 -19.19 -20.40
C VAL A 8 -6.88 -18.20 -21.45
N ALA A 9 -5.76 -18.46 -22.13
CA ALA A 9 -5.28 -17.61 -23.22
C ALA A 9 -6.30 -17.51 -24.36
N GLU A 10 -6.83 -18.64 -24.82
CA GLU A 10 -7.86 -18.70 -25.85
C GLU A 10 -9.12 -17.88 -25.50
N LYS A 11 -9.61 -18.06 -24.27
CA LYS A 11 -10.76 -17.31 -23.78
C LYS A 11 -10.48 -15.81 -23.72
N THR A 12 -9.30 -15.40 -23.29
CA THR A 12 -8.92 -13.99 -23.18
C THR A 12 -8.84 -13.31 -24.55
N VAL A 13 -8.20 -13.99 -25.52
CA VAL A 13 -8.08 -13.50 -26.90
C VAL A 13 -9.47 -13.41 -27.55
N ASN A 14 -10.30 -14.43 -27.43
CA ASN A 14 -11.66 -14.41 -28.00
C ASN A 14 -12.57 -13.36 -27.37
N GLU A 15 -12.35 -13.02 -26.12
CA GLU A 15 -13.10 -11.92 -25.49
C GLU A 15 -12.64 -10.56 -26.01
N ALA A 16 -11.34 -10.35 -26.21
CA ALA A 16 -10.84 -9.14 -26.84
C ALA A 16 -11.43 -8.96 -28.26
N ILE A 17 -11.52 -10.06 -29.03
CA ILE A 17 -12.19 -10.07 -30.35
C ILE A 17 -13.67 -9.67 -30.25
N ASN A 18 -14.41 -10.27 -29.31
CA ASN A 18 -15.81 -9.96 -29.13
C ASN A 18 -16.05 -8.48 -28.75
N ARG A 19 -15.20 -7.93 -27.87
CA ARG A 19 -15.27 -6.52 -27.47
C ARG A 19 -15.02 -5.59 -28.65
N MET A 20 -13.96 -5.88 -29.41
CA MET A 20 -13.65 -5.11 -30.63
C MET A 20 -14.79 -5.11 -31.62
N ALA A 21 -15.45 -6.25 -31.81
CA ALA A 21 -16.64 -6.37 -32.68
C ALA A 21 -17.84 -5.60 -32.12
N THR A 22 -18.09 -5.67 -30.82
CA THR A 22 -19.19 -4.93 -30.15
C THR A 22 -19.05 -3.41 -30.31
N ASP A 23 -17.82 -2.92 -30.21
CA ASP A 23 -17.50 -1.49 -30.36
C ASP A 23 -17.42 -1.03 -31.82
N GLY A 24 -17.71 -1.90 -32.80
CA GLY A 24 -17.70 -1.58 -34.23
C GLY A 24 -16.30 -1.28 -34.78
N LYS A 25 -15.22 -1.69 -34.12
CA LYS A 25 -13.84 -1.41 -34.54
C LYS A 25 -13.28 -2.44 -35.52
N GLY A 26 -14.03 -3.48 -35.79
CA GLY A 26 -13.70 -4.54 -36.76
C GLY A 26 -14.15 -5.90 -36.30
N ILE A 27 -14.28 -6.83 -37.25
CA ILE A 27 -14.69 -8.20 -36.98
C ILE A 27 -13.53 -9.11 -37.30
N LEU A 28 -13.07 -9.88 -36.32
CA LEU A 28 -12.07 -10.93 -36.48
C LEU A 28 -12.71 -12.29 -36.20
N PRO A 29 -12.28 -13.36 -36.89
CA PRO A 29 -12.71 -14.71 -36.55
C PRO A 29 -12.20 -15.10 -35.16
N LYS A 30 -12.93 -15.98 -34.47
CA LYS A 30 -12.47 -16.51 -33.18
C LYS A 30 -11.23 -17.37 -33.37
N VAL A 31 -10.30 -17.29 -32.44
CA VAL A 31 -9.12 -18.12 -32.40
C VAL A 31 -9.43 -19.45 -31.69
N THR A 32 -8.82 -20.53 -32.16
CA THR A 32 -8.80 -21.83 -31.49
C THR A 32 -7.35 -22.25 -31.22
N LEU A 33 -7.14 -23.12 -30.26
CA LEU A 33 -5.78 -23.58 -29.91
C LEU A 33 -5.11 -24.24 -31.10
N ASP A 34 -5.84 -25.00 -31.90
CA ASP A 34 -5.32 -25.72 -33.08
C ASP A 34 -4.91 -24.77 -34.21
N ALA A 35 -5.57 -23.65 -34.36
CA ALA A 35 -5.31 -22.65 -35.41
C ALA A 35 -4.57 -21.41 -34.87
N TRP A 36 -3.99 -21.48 -33.70
CA TRP A 36 -3.41 -20.32 -33.00
C TRP A 36 -2.37 -19.58 -33.83
N GLY A 37 -1.32 -20.28 -34.29
CA GLY A 37 -0.24 -19.66 -35.06
C GLY A 37 -0.73 -19.06 -36.39
N SER A 38 -1.47 -19.82 -37.16
CA SER A 38 -2.00 -19.36 -38.47
C SER A 38 -2.96 -18.17 -38.34
N TRP A 39 -3.71 -18.09 -37.24
CA TRP A 39 -4.61 -16.97 -36.94
C TRP A 39 -3.80 -15.68 -36.72
N PHE A 40 -2.75 -15.73 -35.90
CA PHE A 40 -1.92 -14.56 -35.63
C PHE A 40 -1.05 -14.17 -36.84
N ASP A 41 -0.62 -15.13 -37.64
CA ASP A 41 0.10 -14.85 -38.92
C ASP A 41 -0.85 -14.09 -39.87
N GLY A 42 -2.10 -14.49 -39.97
CA GLY A 42 -3.11 -13.80 -40.77
C GLY A 42 -3.47 -12.40 -40.25
N LEU A 43 -3.40 -12.16 -38.94
CA LEU A 43 -3.59 -10.86 -38.35
C LEU A 43 -2.41 -9.91 -38.61
N ALA A 44 -1.21 -10.45 -38.69
CA ALA A 44 0.03 -9.70 -38.83
C ALA A 44 0.03 -8.83 -40.09
N GLY A 45 0.20 -7.52 -39.94
CA GLY A 45 0.16 -6.54 -41.03
C GLY A 45 -1.22 -6.08 -41.45
N SER A 46 -2.30 -6.66 -40.91
CA SER A 46 -3.63 -6.20 -41.18
C SER A 46 -3.89 -4.82 -40.52
N HIS A 47 -4.86 -4.07 -41.05
CA HIS A 47 -5.28 -2.78 -40.47
C HIS A 47 -5.94 -2.95 -39.08
N LEU A 48 -6.38 -4.15 -38.73
CA LEU A 48 -7.02 -4.48 -37.45
C LEU A 48 -6.00 -4.88 -36.36
N GLU A 49 -4.74 -5.14 -36.72
CA GLU A 49 -3.71 -5.63 -35.78
C GLU A 49 -3.53 -4.71 -34.57
N ASN A 50 -3.41 -3.40 -34.80
CA ASN A 50 -3.24 -2.44 -33.70
C ASN A 50 -4.48 -2.34 -32.82
N GLN A 51 -5.67 -2.34 -33.43
CA GLN A 51 -6.93 -2.31 -32.71
C GLN A 51 -7.07 -3.55 -31.82
N PHE A 52 -6.81 -4.71 -32.36
CA PHE A 52 -6.85 -5.96 -31.61
C PHE A 52 -5.92 -5.93 -30.38
N TYR A 53 -4.66 -5.46 -30.53
CA TYR A 53 -3.74 -5.38 -29.40
C TYR A 53 -4.21 -4.39 -28.31
N ILE A 54 -4.89 -3.32 -28.67
CA ILE A 54 -5.51 -2.41 -27.69
C ILE A 54 -6.58 -3.14 -26.89
N TYR A 55 -7.52 -3.82 -27.55
CA TYR A 55 -8.58 -4.58 -26.90
C TYR A 55 -8.06 -5.75 -26.10
N LEU A 56 -7.03 -6.44 -26.57
CA LEU A 56 -6.37 -7.51 -25.83
C LEU A 56 -5.75 -6.98 -24.53
N ARG A 57 -5.02 -5.87 -24.63
CA ARG A 57 -4.48 -5.19 -23.45
C ARG A 57 -5.56 -4.87 -22.42
N ASP A 58 -6.64 -4.22 -22.84
CA ASP A 58 -7.70 -3.78 -21.96
C ASP A 58 -8.43 -4.98 -21.32
N THR A 59 -8.66 -6.05 -22.07
CA THR A 59 -9.22 -7.30 -21.54
C THR A 59 -8.30 -7.96 -20.51
N ILE A 60 -6.98 -7.92 -20.73
CA ILE A 60 -5.99 -8.41 -19.75
C ILE A 60 -6.08 -7.62 -18.45
N PHE A 61 -6.11 -6.29 -18.52
CA PHE A 61 -6.15 -5.46 -17.31
C PHE A 61 -7.41 -5.63 -16.47
N GLU A 62 -8.54 -5.90 -17.09
CA GLU A 62 -9.79 -6.08 -16.34
C GLU A 62 -9.89 -7.44 -15.64
N LYS A 63 -9.37 -8.49 -16.22
CA LYS A 63 -9.65 -9.87 -15.77
C LYS A 63 -8.65 -10.46 -14.82
N PHE A 64 -7.39 -10.08 -14.94
CA PHE A 64 -6.34 -10.78 -14.23
C PHE A 64 -5.84 -9.96 -13.05
N VAL A 65 -5.87 -10.57 -11.87
CA VAL A 65 -5.23 -10.07 -10.67
C VAL A 65 -3.95 -10.87 -10.46
N SER A 66 -2.80 -10.22 -10.53
CA SER A 66 -1.50 -10.83 -10.23
C SER A 66 -1.03 -10.40 -8.84
N LYS A 67 -0.08 -11.16 -8.28
CA LYS A 67 0.59 -10.80 -7.04
C LYS A 67 1.84 -9.98 -7.35
N ALA A 68 2.10 -8.96 -6.55
CA ALA A 68 3.34 -8.22 -6.63
C ALA A 68 4.53 -9.11 -6.23
N ASN A 69 5.66 -8.98 -6.93
CA ASN A 69 6.93 -9.61 -6.54
C ASN A 69 7.56 -8.92 -5.33
N TYR A 70 7.31 -7.63 -5.15
CA TYR A 70 7.67 -6.86 -3.98
C TYR A 70 6.44 -6.64 -3.12
N ARG A 71 6.59 -6.74 -1.81
CA ARG A 71 5.53 -6.47 -0.85
C ARG A 71 5.92 -5.32 0.07
N ASN A 72 5.11 -4.30 0.14
CA ASN A 72 5.30 -3.20 1.06
C ASN A 72 5.19 -3.69 2.52
N ARG A 73 6.30 -3.62 3.27
CA ARG A 73 6.35 -4.02 4.68
C ARG A 73 5.49 -3.13 5.58
N LEU A 74 5.24 -1.89 5.16
CA LEU A 74 4.44 -0.93 5.89
C LEU A 74 2.93 -1.02 5.58
N ALA A 75 2.52 -1.88 4.64
CA ALA A 75 1.12 -2.03 4.24
C ALA A 75 0.16 -2.31 5.40
N LYS A 76 0.63 -3.00 6.44
CA LYS A 76 -0.16 -3.31 7.66
C LYS A 76 -0.59 -2.05 8.45
N TYR A 77 0.05 -0.92 8.23
CA TYR A 77 -0.27 0.36 8.88
C TYR A 77 -1.24 1.22 8.07
N LYS A 78 -1.67 0.77 6.90
CA LYS A 78 -2.70 1.47 6.12
C LYS A 78 -4.06 1.34 6.81
N LYS A 79 -4.79 2.45 6.92
CA LYS A 79 -6.14 2.47 7.51
C LYS A 79 -7.27 2.01 6.56
N GLY A 80 -6.96 1.49 5.38
CA GLY A 80 -7.95 1.00 4.40
C GLY A 80 -8.15 1.94 3.22
N PHE A 81 -9.22 1.71 2.47
CA PHE A 81 -9.57 2.48 1.28
C PHE A 81 -10.53 3.61 1.63
N VAL A 82 -10.29 4.78 1.04
CA VAL A 82 -11.18 5.93 1.10
C VAL A 82 -11.81 6.08 -0.29
N ALA A 83 -13.12 6.29 -0.36
CA ALA A 83 -13.80 6.54 -1.62
C ALA A 83 -13.24 7.80 -2.31
N ASN A 84 -13.20 7.81 -3.64
CA ASN A 84 -12.66 8.93 -4.41
C ASN A 84 -13.36 10.25 -4.01
N GLY A 85 -12.54 11.24 -3.62
CA GLY A 85 -13.02 12.55 -3.21
C GLY A 85 -13.49 12.65 -1.75
N ALA A 86 -13.48 11.56 -0.99
CA ALA A 86 -13.79 11.61 0.43
C ALA A 86 -12.55 11.97 1.25
N GLY A 87 -12.72 12.80 2.27
CA GLY A 87 -11.74 13.03 3.32
C GLY A 87 -11.95 12.03 4.46
N VAL A 88 -10.90 11.80 5.22
CA VAL A 88 -10.96 11.07 6.49
C VAL A 88 -10.69 12.05 7.62
N THR A 89 -11.61 12.13 8.57
CA THR A 89 -11.42 12.91 9.79
C THR A 89 -11.15 11.96 10.95
N GLN A 90 -10.12 12.23 11.72
CA GLN A 90 -9.78 11.50 12.92
C GLN A 90 -9.91 12.46 14.11
N ALA A 91 -10.77 12.13 15.05
CA ALA A 91 -10.94 12.88 16.28
C ALA A 91 -10.12 12.24 17.41
N PHE A 92 -9.49 13.08 18.21
CA PHE A 92 -8.77 12.72 19.42
C PHE A 92 -9.40 13.46 20.60
N VAL A 93 -9.69 12.74 21.66
CA VAL A 93 -10.29 13.31 22.89
C VAL A 93 -9.24 13.21 23.99
N ASP A 94 -8.99 14.33 24.66
CA ASP A 94 -8.10 14.34 25.83
C ASP A 94 -8.82 13.83 27.09
N LYS A 95 -8.03 13.48 28.09
CA LYS A 95 -8.51 13.04 29.39
C LYS A 95 -9.35 14.16 30.07
N ILE A 96 -10.48 13.79 30.61
CA ILE A 96 -11.26 14.65 31.50
C ILE A 96 -10.78 14.43 32.92
N ASP A 97 -10.39 15.51 33.61
CA ASP A 97 -9.99 15.45 35.01
C ASP A 97 -11.19 15.24 35.94
N ALA A 98 -11.04 14.28 36.84
CA ALA A 98 -12.06 14.06 37.86
C ALA A 98 -12.09 15.22 38.85
N LEU A 99 -13.29 15.72 39.14
CA LEU A 99 -13.50 16.72 40.17
C LEU A 99 -13.74 16.04 41.53
N PRO A 100 -13.18 16.57 42.61
CA PRO A 100 -13.48 16.07 43.95
C PRO A 100 -14.96 16.29 44.24
N PHE A 101 -15.64 15.24 44.65
CA PHE A 101 -17.04 15.36 45.10
C PHE A 101 -17.13 16.16 46.41
N ASN A 102 -17.74 17.34 46.34
CA ASN A 102 -17.92 18.20 47.51
C ASN A 102 -19.42 18.36 47.79
N THR A 103 -19.87 17.75 48.86
CA THR A 103 -21.28 17.78 49.31
C THR A 103 -21.81 19.16 49.62
N SER A 104 -20.95 20.14 49.94
CA SER A 104 -21.34 21.51 50.28
C SER A 104 -21.62 22.40 49.06
N ASN A 105 -21.30 21.99 47.86
CA ASN A 105 -21.43 22.78 46.62
C ASN A 105 -22.04 21.99 45.46
N VAL A 106 -22.82 20.96 45.72
CA VAL A 106 -23.39 20.06 44.71
C VAL A 106 -24.15 20.83 43.63
N GLU A 107 -25.06 21.74 44.00
CA GLU A 107 -25.84 22.52 43.04
C GLU A 107 -25.00 23.36 42.07
N LYS A 108 -23.88 23.94 42.54
CA LYS A 108 -22.99 24.74 41.71
C LYS A 108 -22.12 23.86 40.74
N GLN A 109 -21.85 22.63 41.15
CA GLN A 109 -21.09 21.69 40.33
C GLN A 109 -21.96 21.01 39.27
N GLU A 110 -23.22 20.67 39.60
CA GLU A 110 -24.17 20.06 38.67
C GLU A 110 -24.60 21.00 37.53
N LEU A 111 -24.62 22.31 37.77
CA LEU A 111 -24.96 23.29 36.73
C LEU A 111 -23.78 23.73 35.85
N LYS A 112 -22.57 23.26 36.13
CA LYS A 112 -21.38 23.62 35.37
C LYS A 112 -21.20 22.66 34.19
N THR A 113 -21.23 23.17 32.97
CA THR A 113 -20.97 22.42 31.79
C THR A 113 -19.46 22.22 31.62
N TYR A 114 -19.03 20.96 31.51
CA TYR A 114 -17.65 20.59 31.20
C TYR A 114 -17.61 20.09 29.76
N ILE A 115 -16.81 20.73 28.92
CA ILE A 115 -16.61 20.36 27.53
C ILE A 115 -15.25 19.69 27.42
N ALA A 116 -15.21 18.48 26.87
CA ALA A 116 -13.95 17.80 26.61
C ALA A 116 -13.22 18.48 25.42
N ASP A 117 -11.92 18.61 25.54
CA ASP A 117 -11.10 19.10 24.45
C ASP A 117 -11.03 18.02 23.35
N VAL A 118 -11.51 18.35 22.16
CA VAL A 118 -11.52 17.46 21.00
C VAL A 118 -10.62 18.06 19.93
N TYR A 119 -9.65 17.29 19.49
CA TYR A 119 -8.74 17.64 18.41
C TYR A 119 -9.12 16.86 17.17
N GLU A 120 -9.19 17.50 16.02
CA GLU A 120 -9.53 16.87 14.75
C GLU A 120 -8.38 16.97 13.75
N ALA A 121 -8.04 15.84 13.13
CA ALA A 121 -7.15 15.79 11.98
C ALA A 121 -7.92 15.38 10.74
N SER A 122 -7.92 16.23 9.72
CA SER A 122 -8.55 15.95 8.43
C SER A 122 -7.52 15.59 7.39
N TYR A 123 -7.72 14.45 6.74
CA TYR A 123 -6.84 13.93 5.69
C TYR A 123 -7.59 13.93 4.37
N THR A 124 -7.00 14.51 3.34
CA THR A 124 -7.52 14.52 1.98
C THR A 124 -6.57 13.79 1.04
N MET A 125 -7.14 13.24 -0.05
CA MET A 125 -6.33 12.60 -1.08
C MET A 125 -5.56 13.68 -1.86
N ASN A 126 -4.23 13.64 -1.78
CA ASN A 126 -3.33 14.60 -2.39
C ASN A 126 -2.42 14.01 -3.48
N SER A 127 -2.49 12.71 -3.71
CA SER A 127 -1.63 12.04 -4.68
C SER A 127 -2.41 11.00 -5.48
N GLN A 128 -2.34 11.12 -6.80
CA GLN A 128 -2.83 10.12 -7.76
C GLN A 128 -1.68 9.69 -8.65
N ARG A 129 -1.56 8.39 -8.93
CA ARG A 129 -0.49 7.85 -9.74
C ARG A 129 -1.04 7.06 -10.92
N LYS A 130 -0.34 7.14 -12.03
CA LYS A 130 -0.64 6.40 -13.25
C LYS A 130 0.63 5.66 -13.71
N TYR A 131 0.50 4.38 -13.94
CA TYR A 131 1.60 3.53 -14.43
C TYR A 131 1.41 3.24 -15.92
N PRO A 132 2.01 4.03 -16.81
CA PRO A 132 1.92 3.78 -18.24
C PRO A 132 2.78 2.57 -18.62
N VAL A 133 2.21 1.64 -19.38
CA VAL A 133 2.93 0.52 -19.97
C VAL A 133 2.70 0.56 -21.48
N THR A 134 3.79 0.62 -22.23
CA THR A 134 3.77 0.61 -23.69
C THR A 134 4.53 -0.61 -24.20
N LEU A 135 3.90 -1.40 -25.03
CA LEU A 135 4.51 -2.52 -25.73
C LEU A 135 4.59 -2.21 -27.22
N GLY A 136 5.78 -2.35 -27.79
CA GLY A 136 5.97 -2.19 -29.22
C GLY A 136 5.29 -3.32 -30.00
N ARG A 137 4.90 -3.05 -31.24
CA ARG A 137 4.24 -4.02 -32.14
C ARG A 137 5.03 -5.32 -32.29
N LEU A 138 6.36 -5.22 -32.43
CA LEU A 138 7.22 -6.40 -32.53
C LEU A 138 7.24 -7.24 -31.25
N GLN A 139 7.17 -6.59 -30.08
CA GLN A 139 7.06 -7.28 -28.80
C GLN A 139 5.73 -8.04 -28.72
N TRP A 140 4.61 -7.41 -29.07
CA TRP A 140 3.32 -8.08 -29.14
C TRP A 140 3.36 -9.32 -30.01
N ARG A 141 3.88 -9.20 -31.22
CA ARG A 141 4.03 -10.35 -32.16
C ARG A 141 4.85 -11.47 -31.55
N GLY A 142 5.92 -11.16 -30.83
CA GLY A 142 6.74 -12.16 -30.16
C GLY A 142 6.00 -12.94 -29.08
N TYR A 143 5.14 -12.26 -28.30
CA TYR A 143 4.41 -12.88 -27.21
C TYR A 143 3.14 -13.62 -27.65
N VAL A 144 2.46 -13.18 -28.71
CA VAL A 144 1.21 -13.84 -29.15
C VAL A 144 1.43 -15.10 -30.00
N GLN A 145 2.66 -15.47 -30.29
CA GLN A 145 2.98 -16.66 -31.10
C GLN A 145 2.45 -17.97 -30.51
N THR A 146 2.46 -18.10 -29.19
CA THR A 146 1.91 -19.28 -28.50
C THR A 146 1.01 -18.86 -27.34
N PRO A 147 0.00 -19.68 -26.97
CA PRO A 147 -0.91 -19.38 -25.87
C PRO A 147 -0.17 -19.18 -24.54
N GLU A 148 0.87 -19.97 -24.27
CA GLU A 148 1.67 -19.90 -23.05
C GLU A 148 2.34 -18.53 -22.93
N LYS A 149 2.95 -18.03 -24.01
CA LYS A 149 3.61 -16.72 -24.03
C LYS A 149 2.63 -15.56 -23.77
N VAL A 150 1.37 -15.68 -24.19
CA VAL A 150 0.33 -14.69 -23.86
C VAL A 150 0.10 -14.62 -22.35
N ILE A 151 0.03 -15.77 -21.69
CA ILE A 151 -0.10 -15.82 -20.23
C ILE A 151 1.12 -15.22 -19.53
N ASP A 152 2.33 -15.58 -19.99
CA ASP A 152 3.57 -15.04 -19.43
C ASP A 152 3.63 -13.51 -19.58
N LEU A 153 3.18 -12.96 -20.72
CA LEU A 153 3.07 -11.53 -20.94
C LEU A 153 2.08 -10.87 -19.96
N ILE A 154 0.91 -11.49 -19.77
CA ILE A 154 -0.09 -11.02 -18.81
C ILE A 154 0.52 -10.96 -17.41
N ASP A 155 1.14 -12.03 -16.96
CA ASP A 155 1.73 -12.12 -15.63
C ASP A 155 2.88 -11.13 -15.45
N MET A 156 3.71 -10.95 -16.50
CA MET A 156 4.82 -9.99 -16.50
C MET A 156 4.31 -8.55 -16.35
N ILE A 157 3.35 -8.11 -17.16
CA ILE A 157 2.82 -6.74 -17.13
C ILE A 157 2.18 -6.46 -15.78
N LYS A 158 1.34 -7.37 -15.29
CA LYS A 158 0.64 -7.20 -14.01
C LYS A 158 1.61 -7.19 -12.85
N SER A 159 2.53 -8.14 -12.80
CA SER A 159 3.56 -8.21 -11.76
C SER A 159 4.39 -6.92 -11.73
N MET A 160 4.75 -6.37 -12.90
CA MET A 160 5.48 -5.12 -12.99
C MET A 160 4.69 -3.93 -12.42
N ILE A 161 3.40 -3.80 -12.77
CA ILE A 161 2.55 -2.69 -12.28
C ILE A 161 2.33 -2.80 -10.78
N TYR A 162 1.96 -3.99 -10.27
CA TYR A 162 1.73 -4.19 -8.85
C TYR A 162 3.01 -4.00 -8.03
N THR A 163 4.15 -4.50 -8.54
CA THR A 163 5.44 -4.31 -7.88
C THR A 163 5.82 -2.83 -7.83
N SER A 164 5.63 -2.08 -8.92
CA SER A 164 5.88 -0.64 -8.96
C SER A 164 5.00 0.11 -7.97
N ASN A 165 3.71 -0.23 -7.91
CA ASN A 165 2.79 0.38 -6.95
C ASN A 165 3.21 0.11 -5.49
N GLU A 166 3.55 -1.13 -5.14
CA GLU A 166 4.00 -1.50 -3.81
C GLU A 166 5.31 -0.80 -3.41
N MET A 167 6.26 -0.66 -4.35
CA MET A 167 7.51 0.07 -4.12
C MET A 167 7.26 1.57 -3.91
N ASP A 168 6.42 2.17 -4.73
CA ASP A 168 6.07 3.58 -4.65
C ASP A 168 5.31 3.91 -3.36
N GLU A 169 4.37 3.05 -2.95
CA GLU A 169 3.67 3.21 -1.68
C GLU A 169 4.63 3.12 -0.49
N ASN A 170 5.57 2.16 -0.53
CA ASN A 170 6.59 2.06 0.51
C ASN A 170 7.45 3.32 0.58
N GLY A 171 7.87 3.85 -0.57
CA GLY A 171 8.64 5.11 -0.66
C GLY A 171 7.86 6.31 -0.10
N LEU A 172 6.57 6.42 -0.43
CA LEU A 172 5.70 7.47 0.12
C LEU A 172 5.56 7.38 1.64
N MET A 173 5.34 6.19 2.19
CA MET A 173 5.21 6.01 3.63
C MET A 173 6.49 6.41 4.36
N TRP A 174 7.66 6.05 3.82
CA TRP A 174 8.94 6.51 4.36
C TRP A 174 9.09 8.03 4.27
N THR A 175 8.75 8.63 3.14
CA THR A 175 8.80 10.09 2.96
C THR A 175 7.87 10.82 3.93
N MET A 176 6.67 10.29 4.16
CA MET A 176 5.74 10.85 5.16
C MET A 176 6.32 10.81 6.57
N MET A 177 6.92 9.69 6.98
CA MET A 177 7.59 9.58 8.29
C MET A 177 8.78 10.54 8.42
N GLN A 178 9.60 10.65 7.38
CA GLN A 178 10.71 11.61 7.37
C GLN A 178 10.24 13.06 7.46
N ASN A 179 9.21 13.43 6.71
CA ASN A 179 8.65 14.77 6.77
C ASN A 179 8.04 15.08 8.14
N TYR A 180 7.40 14.09 8.79
CA TYR A 180 6.89 14.25 10.15
C TYR A 180 8.02 14.57 11.13
N MET A 181 9.13 13.84 11.06
CA MET A 181 10.31 14.10 11.88
C MET A 181 10.96 15.45 11.58
N LEU A 182 11.15 15.80 10.29
CA LEU A 182 11.79 17.04 9.87
C LEU A 182 10.99 18.28 10.25
N ASN A 183 9.67 18.19 10.31
CA ASN A 183 8.80 19.27 10.75
C ASN A 183 8.73 19.43 12.29
N GLY A 184 9.59 18.72 13.04
CA GLY A 184 9.67 18.82 14.48
C GLY A 184 8.46 18.24 15.24
N LYS A 185 7.66 17.41 14.57
CA LYS A 185 6.47 16.78 15.16
C LYS A 185 6.79 15.49 15.91
N ALA A 186 7.99 14.95 15.75
CA ALA A 186 8.47 13.77 16.45
C ALA A 186 9.26 14.18 17.69
N TYR A 187 9.03 13.53 18.80
CA TYR A 187 9.86 13.67 19.99
C TYR A 187 11.23 13.01 19.74
N VAL A 188 12.30 13.71 20.08
CA VAL A 188 13.68 13.27 19.85
C VAL A 188 14.35 13.02 21.18
N VAL A 189 14.79 11.79 21.42
CA VAL A 189 15.56 11.39 22.59
C VAL A 189 17.02 11.23 22.17
N PRO A 190 17.96 12.03 22.71
CA PRO A 190 19.37 11.82 22.46
C PRO A 190 19.83 10.56 23.19
N VAL A 191 20.56 9.68 22.49
CA VAL A 191 21.16 8.47 23.06
C VAL A 191 22.67 8.57 22.96
N ASP A 192 23.34 8.47 24.09
CA ASP A 192 24.80 8.30 24.12
C ASP A 192 25.12 6.84 23.81
N MET A 193 25.94 6.60 22.81
CA MET A 193 26.34 5.26 22.37
C MET A 193 27.82 4.97 22.70
N SER A 194 28.32 5.50 23.81
CA SER A 194 29.74 5.35 24.23
C SER A 194 30.14 3.90 24.42
N ASN A 195 29.25 3.06 24.97
CA ASN A 195 29.46 1.62 25.14
C ASN A 195 28.91 0.78 23.97
N GLY A 196 28.39 1.45 22.91
CA GLY A 196 27.95 0.80 21.69
C GLY A 196 26.47 0.53 21.58
N ILE A 197 26.12 -0.68 21.10
CA ILE A 197 24.71 -1.04 20.84
C ILE A 197 23.93 -1.27 22.14
N GLU A 198 24.56 -1.59 23.22
CA GLU A 198 23.95 -1.87 24.50
C GLU A 198 23.26 -0.63 25.07
N ASP A 199 23.92 0.53 25.02
CA ASP A 199 23.32 1.81 25.44
C ASP A 199 22.06 2.13 24.63
N PHE A 200 22.08 1.82 23.33
CA PHE A 200 20.89 1.99 22.48
C PHE A 200 19.75 1.08 22.92
N VAL A 201 20.04 -0.18 23.23
CA VAL A 201 19.02 -1.15 23.66
C VAL A 201 18.42 -0.74 24.99
N GLU A 202 19.23 -0.31 25.94
CA GLU A 202 18.78 0.17 27.25
C GLU A 202 17.87 1.39 27.11
N SER A 203 18.29 2.42 26.39
CA SER A 203 17.49 3.62 26.15
C SER A 203 16.19 3.33 25.40
N TYR A 204 16.21 2.40 24.42
CA TYR A 204 15.00 1.98 23.74
C TYR A 204 14.05 1.25 24.68
N MET A 205 14.54 0.32 25.50
CA MET A 205 13.71 -0.41 26.45
C MET A 205 13.10 0.51 27.52
N GLU A 206 13.88 1.45 28.03
CA GLU A 206 13.38 2.48 28.94
C GLU A 206 12.23 3.28 28.33
N MET A 207 12.43 3.78 27.11
CA MET A 207 11.36 4.53 26.39
C MET A 207 10.14 3.65 26.10
N ALA A 208 10.34 2.39 25.73
CA ALA A 208 9.25 1.48 25.45
C ALA A 208 8.39 1.23 26.71
N LEU A 209 9.01 1.08 27.87
CA LEU A 209 8.33 0.91 29.16
C LEU A 209 7.63 2.20 29.60
N ILE A 210 8.26 3.36 29.42
CA ILE A 210 7.64 4.66 29.74
C ILE A 210 6.37 4.84 28.90
N LEU A 211 6.40 4.52 27.61
CA LEU A 211 5.23 4.64 26.72
C LEU A 211 4.11 3.64 27.06
N ASP A 212 4.45 2.49 27.66
CA ASP A 212 3.49 1.48 28.08
C ASP A 212 2.79 1.89 29.40
N ASP A 213 3.56 2.30 30.40
CA ASP A 213 3.10 2.48 31.76
C ASP A 213 2.56 3.90 32.05
N ILE A 214 3.15 4.90 31.41
CA ILE A 214 2.91 6.32 31.80
C ILE A 214 2.18 7.03 30.65
N PRO A 215 0.95 7.53 30.88
CA PRO A 215 0.29 8.42 29.93
C PRO A 215 1.07 9.74 29.79
N VAL A 216 1.64 10.02 28.64
CA VAL A 216 2.46 11.20 28.39
C VAL A 216 1.83 12.06 27.30
N ARG A 217 1.84 13.39 27.49
CA ARG A 217 1.35 14.37 26.50
C ARG A 217 2.38 14.71 25.43
N ASP A 218 3.66 14.70 25.80
CA ASP A 218 4.73 15.28 24.98
C ASP A 218 5.13 14.44 23.76
N TYR A 219 4.70 13.18 23.68
CA TYR A 219 5.10 12.25 22.62
C TYR A 219 4.13 12.21 21.42
N ASN A 220 3.13 13.10 21.40
CA ASN A 220 2.23 13.21 20.27
C ASN A 220 2.00 14.68 19.85
N GLU A 221 1.68 14.87 18.56
CA GLU A 221 1.50 16.19 17.96
C GLU A 221 0.39 17.02 18.61
N TYR A 222 -0.61 16.37 19.19
CA TYR A 222 -1.82 17.03 19.71
C TYR A 222 -1.74 17.31 21.22
N GLY A 223 -0.69 16.85 21.90
CA GLY A 223 -0.56 17.01 23.35
C GLY A 223 -1.63 16.29 24.15
N VAL A 224 -2.25 15.25 23.58
CA VAL A 224 -3.28 14.43 24.23
C VAL A 224 -2.63 13.39 25.12
N MET A 225 -3.15 13.19 26.33
CA MET A 225 -2.70 12.11 27.20
C MET A 225 -2.97 10.75 26.59
N ASN A 226 -1.91 10.02 26.28
CA ASN A 226 -2.01 8.69 25.69
C ASN A 226 -0.86 7.79 26.17
N ASN A 227 -1.12 6.49 26.24
CA ASN A 227 -0.10 5.46 26.40
C ASN A 227 -0.10 4.54 25.18
N THR A 228 1.02 3.88 24.92
CA THR A 228 1.15 2.95 23.80
C THR A 228 1.66 1.61 24.31
N PRO A 229 0.77 0.63 24.51
CA PRO A 229 1.16 -0.71 24.96
C PRO A 229 2.26 -1.32 24.12
N ILE A 230 3.13 -2.12 24.71
CA ILE A 230 4.30 -2.72 24.03
C ILE A 230 3.89 -3.50 22.77
N ASP A 231 2.77 -4.20 22.79
CA ASP A 231 2.25 -4.98 21.66
C ASP A 231 1.86 -4.12 20.44
N ARG A 232 1.65 -2.81 20.65
CA ARG A 232 1.32 -1.82 19.60
C ARG A 232 2.50 -0.96 19.18
N GLN A 233 3.62 -1.07 19.88
CA GLN A 233 4.83 -0.34 19.54
C GLN A 233 5.51 -0.97 18.32
N VAL A 234 6.14 -0.13 17.49
CA VAL A 234 6.85 -0.57 16.28
C VAL A 234 8.20 0.11 16.20
N LEU A 235 9.25 -0.68 16.17
CA LEU A 235 10.61 -0.21 16.06
C LEU A 235 11.10 -0.24 14.60
N PHE A 236 11.52 0.91 14.09
CA PHE A 236 12.17 1.03 12.79
C PHE A 236 13.68 1.26 12.99
N LEU A 237 14.48 0.31 12.58
CA LEU A 237 15.93 0.37 12.71
C LEU A 237 16.61 0.56 11.35
N PRO A 238 17.62 1.44 11.25
CA PRO A 238 18.55 1.43 10.13
C PRO A 238 19.23 0.06 9.99
N THR A 239 19.47 -0.38 8.75
CA THR A 239 20.04 -1.71 8.47
C THR A 239 21.33 -1.98 9.24
N LYS A 240 22.19 -0.97 9.41
CA LYS A 240 23.45 -1.07 10.15
C LYS A 240 23.23 -1.38 11.65
N ILE A 241 22.24 -0.72 12.27
CA ILE A 241 21.89 -0.96 13.68
C ILE A 241 21.20 -2.30 13.82
N MET A 242 20.29 -2.63 12.90
CA MET A 242 19.62 -3.93 12.88
C MET A 242 20.59 -5.09 12.80
N ALA A 243 21.64 -5.00 11.97
CA ALA A 243 22.68 -6.03 11.87
C ALA A 243 23.41 -6.21 13.20
N LYS A 244 23.81 -5.13 13.88
CA LYS A 244 24.46 -5.20 15.19
C LYS A 244 23.55 -5.80 16.25
N PHE A 245 22.27 -5.38 16.27
CA PHE A 245 21.27 -5.89 17.21
C PHE A 245 21.04 -7.39 17.04
N THR A 246 20.89 -7.86 15.78
CA THR A 246 20.74 -9.29 15.49
C THR A 246 21.97 -10.10 15.91
N THR A 247 23.18 -9.56 15.69
CA THR A 247 24.43 -10.23 16.10
C THR A 247 24.53 -10.34 17.62
N MET A 248 24.11 -9.31 18.35
CA MET A 248 24.06 -9.32 19.81
C MET A 248 23.12 -10.40 20.33
N LEU A 249 21.88 -10.47 19.78
CA LEU A 249 20.90 -11.49 20.17
C LEU A 249 21.31 -12.93 19.83
N ALA A 250 22.14 -13.12 18.82
CA ALA A 250 22.65 -14.45 18.45
C ALA A 250 23.81 -14.93 19.36
N ASN A 251 24.42 -14.02 20.08
CA ASN A 251 25.54 -14.31 20.97
C ASN A 251 25.13 -14.41 22.47
N THR A 252 23.85 -14.16 22.78
CA THR A 252 23.20 -14.39 24.07
C THR A 252 22.45 -15.69 24.09
#